data_f4480eb5043fb468aeec77b68fc30ac8
#
_entry.id   f4480eb5043fb468aeec77b68fc30ac8
#
_cell.length_a   1.000
_cell.length_b   1.000
_cell.length_c   1.000
_cell.angle_alpha   90.00
_cell.angle_beta   90.00
_cell.angle_gamma   90.00
#
_symmetry.space_group_name_H-M   'P 1'
#
loop_
_entity.id
_entity.type
_entity.pdbx_description
1 polymer ?
#
loop_
_entity_poly.entity_id
_entity_poly.type
_entity_poly.pdbx_seq_one_letter_code
_entity_poly.pdbx_strand_id
1 'polypeptide(L)'
;MREIKINGIYKHFKGHIYKVITIGYDSENYDEENPDNSRLVVYENVDTKEVWIRPYDMFNSLVDKEKYPDITQEYRFEEIEER
;
A
#
# COMPACT_ATOMS: atom_id res chain seq x y z
N MET A 1 12.27 -3.33 -8.72
CA MET A 1 11.11 -2.62 -8.19
C MET A 1 10.26 -3.56 -7.34
N ARG A 2 9.81 -3.10 -6.21
CA ARG A 2 9.02 -3.89 -5.28
C ARG A 2 7.59 -4.05 -5.78
N GLU A 3 7.09 -5.30 -5.80
CA GLU A 3 5.70 -5.60 -6.15
C GLU A 3 4.87 -5.77 -4.90
N ILE A 4 3.65 -5.22 -4.90
CA ILE A 4 2.69 -5.40 -3.82
C ILE A 4 1.98 -6.75 -4.03
N LYS A 5 1.90 -7.55 -2.98
CA LYS A 5 1.35 -8.91 -3.04
C LYS A 5 -0.09 -8.96 -2.55
N ILE A 6 -0.98 -9.51 -3.37
CA ILE A 6 -2.34 -9.81 -2.94
C ILE A 6 -2.28 -10.84 -1.82
N ASN A 7 -3.09 -10.65 -0.78
CA ASN A 7 -3.09 -11.42 0.47
C ASN A 7 -1.85 -11.19 1.34
N GLY A 8 -0.93 -10.31 0.93
CA GLY A 8 0.22 -9.95 1.75
C GLY A 8 -0.20 -9.13 2.96
N ILE A 9 0.55 -9.28 4.04
CA ILE A 9 0.34 -8.52 5.28
C ILE A 9 1.39 -7.42 5.34
N TYR A 10 0.95 -6.18 5.53
CA TYR A 10 1.83 -5.02 5.52
C TYR A 10 1.66 -4.20 6.78
N LYS A 11 2.76 -3.65 7.27
CA LYS A 11 2.76 -2.74 8.41
C LYS A 11 2.95 -1.31 7.91
N HIS A 12 2.00 -0.45 8.27
CA HIS A 12 2.12 0.99 8.05
C HIS A 12 3.14 1.57 9.04
N PHE A 13 3.90 2.58 8.64
CA PHE A 13 4.93 3.15 9.51
C PHE A 13 4.37 3.72 10.83
N LYS A 14 3.08 4.00 10.89
CA LYS A 14 2.41 4.43 12.13
C LYS A 14 1.98 3.26 13.02
N GLY A 15 2.24 2.02 12.62
CA GLY A 15 2.06 0.82 13.43
C GLY A 15 0.85 -0.05 13.13
N HIS A 16 -0.08 0.42 12.32
CA HIS A 16 -1.26 -0.38 11.95
C HIS A 16 -0.90 -1.48 10.96
N ILE A 17 -1.59 -2.61 11.07
CA ILE A 17 -1.36 -3.77 10.21
C ILE A 17 -2.53 -3.91 9.24
N TYR A 18 -2.20 -4.15 7.98
CA TYR A 18 -3.18 -4.26 6.89
C TYR A 18 -2.92 -5.51 6.06
N LYS A 19 -4.01 -6.03 5.47
CA LYS A 19 -3.94 -7.12 4.50
C LYS A 19 -4.37 -6.58 3.14
N VAL A 20 -3.58 -6.83 2.11
CA VAL A 20 -3.95 -6.45 0.74
C VAL A 20 -5.00 -7.43 0.24
N ILE A 21 -6.17 -6.92 -0.10
CA ILE A 21 -7.30 -7.73 -0.57
C ILE A 21 -7.18 -7.99 -2.06
N THR A 22 -6.96 -6.93 -2.84
CA THR A 22 -6.83 -7.03 -4.28
C THR A 22 -6.20 -5.78 -4.84
N ILE A 23 -5.88 -5.83 -6.14
CA ILE A 23 -5.35 -4.70 -6.89
C ILE A 23 -6.21 -4.59 -8.15
N GLY A 24 -6.73 -3.41 -8.40
CA GLY A 24 -7.56 -3.16 -9.57
C GLY A 24 -7.16 -1.88 -10.27
N TYR A 25 -7.94 -1.49 -11.25
CA TYR A 25 -7.73 -0.26 -12.01
C TYR A 25 -8.77 0.78 -11.65
N ASP A 26 -8.34 2.04 -11.66
CA ASP A 26 -9.25 3.18 -11.51
C ASP A 26 -10.02 3.37 -12.82
N SER A 27 -11.30 3.04 -12.84
CA SER A 27 -12.11 3.08 -14.06
C SER A 27 -12.36 4.50 -14.54
N GLU A 28 -12.35 5.48 -13.63
CA GLU A 28 -12.59 6.89 -13.99
C GLU A 28 -11.36 7.57 -14.55
N ASN A 29 -10.18 7.14 -14.12
CA ASN A 29 -8.92 7.77 -14.46
C ASN A 29 -7.95 6.77 -15.10
N TYR A 30 -8.49 5.87 -15.92
CA TYR A 30 -7.70 4.83 -16.56
C TYR A 30 -6.79 5.42 -17.64
N ASP A 31 -5.49 5.18 -17.51
CA ASP A 31 -4.48 5.62 -18.47
C ASP A 31 -4.19 4.49 -19.45
N GLU A 32 -4.73 4.58 -20.67
CA GLU A 32 -4.57 3.53 -21.67
C GLU A 32 -3.12 3.37 -22.16
N GLU A 33 -2.33 4.46 -22.10
CA GLU A 33 -0.93 4.41 -22.50
C GLU A 33 -0.03 3.78 -21.45
N ASN A 34 -0.37 4.01 -20.17
CA ASN A 34 0.37 3.46 -19.03
C ASN A 34 -0.61 2.91 -17.99
N PRO A 35 -1.20 1.74 -18.24
CA PRO A 35 -2.21 1.18 -17.33
C PRO A 35 -1.75 1.07 -15.87
N ASP A 36 -0.46 0.82 -15.64
CA ASP A 36 0.09 0.70 -14.30
C ASP A 36 -0.07 1.97 -13.47
N ASN A 37 -0.17 3.14 -14.12
CA ASN A 37 -0.42 4.39 -13.41
C ASN A 37 -1.84 4.49 -12.87
N SER A 38 -2.73 3.59 -13.29
CA SER A 38 -4.13 3.58 -12.88
C SER A 38 -4.44 2.51 -11.84
N ARG A 39 -3.42 1.79 -11.33
CA ARG A 39 -3.65 0.73 -10.36
C ARG A 39 -4.00 1.28 -8.99
N LEU A 40 -4.95 0.61 -8.33
CA LEU A 40 -5.37 0.90 -6.97
C LEU A 40 -5.16 -0.33 -6.11
N VAL A 41 -4.67 -0.12 -4.89
CA VAL A 41 -4.54 -1.20 -3.90
C VAL A 41 -5.74 -1.12 -2.96
N VAL A 42 -6.44 -2.23 -2.82
CA VAL A 42 -7.55 -2.38 -1.87
C VAL A 42 -7.01 -3.17 -0.68
N TYR A 43 -7.06 -2.60 0.50
CA TYR A 43 -6.45 -3.21 1.69
C TYR A 43 -7.35 -3.01 2.90
N GLU A 44 -7.22 -3.92 3.87
CA GLU A 44 -8.09 -3.98 5.02
C GLU A 44 -7.26 -3.91 6.30
N ASN A 45 -7.67 -3.04 7.24
CA ASN A 45 -7.10 -3.04 8.59
C ASN A 45 -7.50 -4.35 9.27
N VAL A 46 -6.51 -5.14 9.71
CA VAL A 46 -6.78 -6.48 10.26
C VAL A 46 -7.54 -6.43 11.58
N ASP A 47 -7.46 -5.34 12.32
CA ASP A 47 -8.15 -5.17 13.61
C ASP A 47 -9.56 -4.61 13.44
N THR A 48 -9.70 -3.51 12.71
CA THR A 48 -10.99 -2.80 12.57
C THR A 48 -11.85 -3.34 11.46
N LYS A 49 -11.25 -4.06 10.50
CA LYS A 49 -11.90 -4.58 9.28
C LYS A 49 -12.32 -3.50 8.30
N GLU A 50 -11.90 -2.26 8.53
CA GLU A 50 -12.14 -1.20 7.57
C GLU A 50 -11.33 -1.44 6.30
N VAL A 51 -11.96 -1.23 5.16
CA VAL A 51 -11.33 -1.41 3.84
C VAL A 51 -10.97 -0.04 3.28
N TRP A 52 -9.75 0.07 2.81
CA TRP A 52 -9.21 1.32 2.27
C TRP A 52 -8.73 1.09 0.84
N ILE A 53 -8.70 2.16 0.06
CA ILE A 53 -8.24 2.12 -1.32
C ILE A 53 -7.23 3.25 -1.50
N ARG A 54 -6.09 2.91 -2.12
CA ARG A 54 -5.02 3.89 -2.33
C ARG A 54 -4.34 3.62 -3.67
N PRO A 55 -3.93 4.66 -4.42
CA PRO A 55 -3.13 4.44 -5.62
C PRO A 55 -1.90 3.57 -5.32
N TYR A 56 -1.60 2.67 -6.25
CA TYR A 56 -0.51 1.71 -6.10
C TYR A 56 0.82 2.39 -5.74
N ASP A 57 1.16 3.46 -6.47
CA ASP A 57 2.42 4.16 -6.25
C ASP A 57 2.49 4.81 -4.88
N MET A 58 1.37 5.28 -4.36
CA MET A 58 1.31 5.85 -3.01
C MET A 58 1.45 4.78 -1.94
N PHE A 59 0.80 3.62 -2.16
CA PHE A 59 0.94 2.50 -1.23
C PHE A 59 2.40 2.03 -1.18
N ASN A 60 3.06 2.02 -2.32
CA ASN A 60 4.43 1.54 -2.48
C ASN A 60 5.49 2.63 -2.28
N SER A 61 5.12 3.79 -1.75
CA SER A 61 6.02 4.93 -1.61
C SER A 61 6.87 4.85 -0.34
N LEU A 62 7.94 5.63 -0.34
CA LEU A 62 8.82 5.77 0.81
C LEU A 62 8.19 6.68 1.86
N VAL A 63 8.57 6.47 3.12
CA VAL A 63 8.22 7.39 4.20
C VAL A 63 8.95 8.71 3.95
N ASP A 64 8.24 9.83 4.13
CA ASP A 64 8.83 11.16 4.04
C ASP A 64 9.66 11.42 5.30
N LYS A 65 10.99 11.27 5.18
CA LYS A 65 11.91 11.42 6.31
C LYS A 65 12.06 12.87 6.77
N GLU A 66 11.72 13.83 5.94
CA GLU A 66 11.71 15.24 6.36
C GLU A 66 10.56 15.49 7.34
N LYS A 67 9.39 14.91 7.07
CA LYS A 67 8.21 15.04 7.91
C LYS A 67 8.28 14.12 9.14
N TYR A 68 8.86 12.92 8.96
CA TYR A 68 8.94 11.90 10.02
C TYR A 68 10.39 11.43 10.20
N PRO A 69 11.27 12.32 10.76
CA PRO A 69 12.71 11.99 10.84
C PRO A 69 13.04 10.85 11.80
N ASP A 70 12.16 10.55 12.75
CA ASP A 70 12.41 9.50 13.75
C ASP A 70 11.93 8.12 13.30
N ILE A 71 11.25 8.04 12.16
CA ILE A 71 10.76 6.76 11.63
C ILE A 71 11.90 6.02 10.96
N THR A 72 12.14 4.78 11.39
CA THR A 72 13.19 3.94 10.83
C THR A 72 12.71 3.11 9.65
N GLN A 73 11.41 2.85 9.55
CA GLN A 73 10.82 2.13 8.44
C GLN A 73 11.03 2.91 7.14
N GLU A 74 11.48 2.22 6.08
CA GLU A 74 11.82 2.86 4.82
C GLU A 74 10.58 3.15 3.98
N TYR A 75 9.73 2.15 3.79
CA TYR A 75 8.51 2.29 3.00
C TYR A 75 7.31 2.60 3.88
N ARG A 76 6.33 3.31 3.31
CA ARG A 76 5.08 3.63 4.00
C ARG A 76 4.39 2.37 4.51
N PHE A 77 4.39 1.31 3.69
CA PHE A 77 3.89 -0.02 4.04
C PHE A 77 5.00 -1.03 3.75
N GLU A 78 5.35 -1.83 4.74
CA GLU A 78 6.36 -2.89 4.58
C GLU A 78 5.75 -4.25 4.87
N GLU A 79 6.06 -5.21 4.01
CA GLU A 79 5.56 -6.56 4.15
C GLU A 79 6.11 -7.22 5.41
N ILE A 80 5.22 -7.87 6.16
CA ILE A 80 5.58 -8.65 7.34
C ILE A 80 5.56 -10.11 6.92
N GLU A 81 6.65 -10.85 7.21
CA GLU A 81 6.68 -12.26 6.97
C GLU A 81 5.82 -12.97 8.02
N GLU A 82 4.86 -13.76 7.54
CA GLU A 82 4.08 -14.62 8.41
C GLU A 82 4.76 -15.98 8.52
N ARG A 83 4.64 -16.55 9.70
CA ARG A 83 5.12 -17.90 9.97
C ARG A 83 3.96 -18.85 10.19
#